data_c402dad98c5f2e9b12d6cbc62591f63a
#
_entry.id   c402dad98c5f2e9b12d6cbc62591f63a
#
_cell.length_a   1.000
_cell.length_b   1.000
_cell.length_c   1.000
_cell.angle_alpha   90.00
_cell.angle_beta   90.00
_cell.angle_gamma   90.00
#
_symmetry.space_group_name_H-M   'P 1'
#
loop_
_entity.id
_entity.type
_entity.pdbx_description
1 polymer ?
#
loop_
_entity_poly.entity_id
_entity_poly.type
_entity_poly.pdbx_seq_one_letter_code
_entity_poly.pdbx_strand_id
1 'polypeptide(L)'
;CKVNGRAVGTYTLRAIAPTLISIHGQSDNLQLLKSENHLSMLDAYAGNEAARSAYADAYAAMQAARRALEALQMSDAEKQKKLETLTRTVQLLESAKLHPGEEEKLLAERRIVADAERISRQTAFVYRALRDAEKGNVAYILDRCAAALSQIADTVPRAAELAARLGDMKYEIEDIADTVYDFTGDIGDDPAARLDRIESRLDKLDKLKKKFMTDEAGLLEKLADAKRELTALSDLSDETARAKKALDAATAAATAAAAALTDTRRAAAERLVPLVSDELAFLDMEKVRFLADIRPAALSATGADAVEFLISTNPGEEPKPIAKIASGGELARIMLALKSVFADSFGVQTVIYDEIDAGVSGKTARKIGIKLKTSARGTQTICVTHSAQIASLADRQLLIEKRVIDGRTETQGSEITGDDRVREIARILGGVTVSETMRSSARELIDEGKNY
;
A
#
# COMPACT_ATOMS: atom_id res chain seq x y z
N CYS A 1 -4.06 38.43 -19.85
CA CYS A 1 -4.79 37.47 -20.70
C CYS A 1 -6.25 37.42 -20.29
N LYS A 2 -7.13 37.07 -21.23
CA LYS A 2 -8.56 36.88 -20.95
C LYS A 2 -9.03 35.58 -21.60
N VAL A 3 -9.89 34.83 -20.94
CA VAL A 3 -10.62 33.67 -21.46
C VAL A 3 -12.10 33.92 -21.27
N ASN A 4 -12.89 33.92 -22.31
CA ASN A 4 -14.32 34.24 -22.29
C ASN A 4 -14.63 35.56 -21.54
N GLY A 5 -13.82 36.63 -21.79
CA GLY A 5 -13.96 37.94 -21.17
C GLY A 5 -13.42 38.07 -19.74
N ARG A 6 -13.08 36.96 -19.04
CA ARG A 6 -12.52 36.97 -17.69
C ARG A 6 -10.98 37.00 -17.72
N ALA A 7 -10.39 37.86 -16.88
CA ALA A 7 -8.95 37.93 -16.72
C ALA A 7 -8.41 36.62 -16.14
N VAL A 8 -7.39 36.04 -16.78
CA VAL A 8 -6.73 34.80 -16.33
C VAL A 8 -5.21 34.98 -16.32
N GLY A 9 -4.52 34.21 -15.49
CA GLY A 9 -3.07 34.18 -15.49
C GLY A 9 -2.51 33.45 -16.74
N THR A 10 -1.24 33.68 -17.06
CA THR A 10 -0.53 32.99 -18.15
C THR A 10 -0.46 31.47 -17.96
N TYR A 11 -0.43 31.01 -16.72
CA TYR A 11 -0.50 29.56 -16.39
C TYR A 11 -1.78 28.91 -16.91
N THR A 12 -2.94 29.53 -16.65
CA THR A 12 -4.24 29.02 -17.13
C THR A 12 -4.30 29.02 -18.66
N LEU A 13 -3.77 30.05 -19.31
CA LEU A 13 -3.73 30.13 -20.77
C LEU A 13 -2.83 29.01 -21.34
N ARG A 14 -1.65 28.77 -20.74
CA ARG A 14 -0.75 27.68 -21.15
C ARG A 14 -1.37 26.29 -21.00
N ALA A 15 -2.25 26.10 -20.05
CA ALA A 15 -2.96 24.82 -19.86
C ALA A 15 -4.07 24.62 -20.92
N ILE A 16 -4.76 25.69 -21.34
CA ILE A 16 -5.90 25.60 -22.26
C ILE A 16 -5.47 25.70 -23.73
N ALA A 17 -4.48 26.55 -24.06
CA ALA A 17 -4.10 26.81 -25.46
C ALA A 17 -3.74 25.53 -26.24
N PRO A 18 -3.02 24.54 -25.73
CA PRO A 18 -2.70 23.31 -26.45
C PRO A 18 -3.91 22.43 -26.82
N THR A 19 -5.05 22.61 -26.16
CA THR A 19 -6.29 21.88 -26.49
C THR A 19 -7.06 22.53 -27.63
N LEU A 20 -6.77 23.79 -27.97
CA LEU A 20 -7.46 24.57 -28.99
C LEU A 20 -6.63 24.72 -30.25
N ILE A 21 -5.35 25.02 -30.10
CA ILE A 21 -4.43 25.37 -31.19
C ILE A 21 -3.12 24.59 -31.01
N SER A 22 -2.67 24.01 -32.12
CA SER A 22 -1.34 23.41 -32.22
C SER A 22 -0.52 24.19 -33.25
N ILE A 23 0.67 24.68 -32.86
CA ILE A 23 1.59 25.42 -33.71
C ILE A 23 2.78 24.55 -34.03
N HIS A 24 3.24 24.51 -35.27
CA HIS A 24 4.38 23.71 -35.72
C HIS A 24 5.39 24.64 -36.41
N GLY A 25 6.53 24.92 -35.80
CA GLY A 25 7.59 25.81 -36.26
C GLY A 25 8.80 25.80 -35.33
N GLN A 26 9.71 26.75 -35.43
CA GLN A 26 10.99 26.77 -34.69
C GLN A 26 10.90 26.88 -33.16
N SER A 27 9.73 27.11 -32.56
CA SER A 27 9.63 27.47 -31.13
C SER A 27 8.65 26.64 -30.31
N ASP A 28 8.50 25.33 -30.55
CA ASP A 28 7.28 24.63 -30.16
C ASP A 28 7.26 23.72 -28.99
N ASN A 29 6.19 23.91 -28.21
CA ASN A 29 5.59 22.94 -27.27
C ASN A 29 4.81 21.84 -28.04
N LEU A 30 5.49 21.05 -28.83
CA LEU A 30 4.87 19.95 -29.58
C LEU A 30 4.53 18.82 -28.62
N GLN A 31 3.25 18.61 -28.33
CA GLN A 31 2.75 17.48 -27.51
C GLN A 31 3.29 16.13 -28.01
N LEU A 32 3.50 16.01 -29.33
CA LEU A 32 4.06 14.83 -30.00
C LEU A 32 5.55 14.59 -29.69
N LEU A 33 6.32 15.63 -29.32
CA LEU A 33 7.73 15.46 -28.98
C LEU A 33 7.93 14.97 -27.54
N LYS A 34 6.91 15.08 -26.73
CA LYS A 34 6.97 14.65 -25.33
C LYS A 34 6.71 13.16 -25.23
N SER A 35 7.72 12.41 -24.84
CA SER A 35 7.61 10.95 -24.66
C SER A 35 6.51 10.54 -23.68
N GLU A 36 6.19 11.40 -22.72
CA GLU A 36 5.09 11.20 -21.77
C GLU A 36 3.70 11.06 -22.43
N ASN A 37 3.54 11.58 -23.66
CA ASN A 37 2.27 11.52 -24.40
C ASN A 37 2.20 10.33 -25.37
N HIS A 38 3.32 9.67 -25.70
CA HIS A 38 3.35 8.64 -26.72
C HIS A 38 2.47 7.45 -26.37
N LEU A 39 2.42 7.07 -25.08
CA LEU A 39 1.54 6.02 -24.60
C LEU A 39 0.06 6.35 -24.84
N SER A 40 -0.37 7.56 -24.46
CA SER A 40 -1.76 7.98 -24.64
C SER A 40 -2.15 8.12 -26.11
N MET A 41 -1.22 8.52 -26.96
CA MET A 41 -1.41 8.59 -28.41
C MET A 41 -1.58 7.19 -29.03
N LEU A 42 -0.73 6.26 -28.65
CA LEU A 42 -0.85 4.88 -29.10
C LEU A 42 -2.17 4.25 -28.64
N ASP A 43 -2.58 4.50 -27.39
CA ASP A 43 -3.84 4.02 -26.83
C ASP A 43 -5.06 4.61 -27.58
N ALA A 44 -5.01 5.90 -27.90
CA ALA A 44 -6.06 6.57 -28.70
C ALA A 44 -6.16 5.98 -30.09
N TYR A 45 -5.02 5.74 -30.77
CA TYR A 45 -4.96 5.09 -32.08
C TYR A 45 -5.44 3.63 -32.02
N ALA A 46 -5.12 2.92 -30.94
CA ALA A 46 -5.51 1.54 -30.74
C ALA A 46 -7.02 1.36 -30.55
N GLY A 47 -7.73 2.38 -30.06
CA GLY A 47 -9.14 2.27 -29.66
C GLY A 47 -9.35 1.24 -28.56
N ASN A 48 -8.42 1.16 -27.59
CA ASN A 48 -8.36 0.08 -26.60
C ASN A 48 -9.01 0.44 -25.25
N GLU A 49 -10.04 1.31 -25.24
CA GLU A 49 -10.71 1.79 -24.05
C GLU A 49 -11.20 0.64 -23.16
N ALA A 50 -11.73 -0.44 -23.75
CA ALA A 50 -12.20 -1.61 -22.97
C ALA A 50 -11.06 -2.29 -22.21
N ALA A 51 -9.89 -2.49 -22.85
CA ALA A 51 -8.74 -3.10 -22.19
C ALA A 51 -8.14 -2.18 -21.11
N ARG A 52 -8.13 -0.87 -21.36
CA ARG A 52 -7.71 0.15 -20.38
C ARG A 52 -8.62 0.18 -19.16
N SER A 53 -9.94 0.12 -19.37
CA SER A 53 -10.91 0.07 -18.27
C SER A 53 -10.74 -1.19 -17.44
N ALA A 54 -10.66 -2.35 -18.08
CA ALA A 54 -10.43 -3.63 -17.40
C ALA A 54 -9.13 -3.62 -16.57
N TYR A 55 -8.05 -3.04 -17.12
CA TYR A 55 -6.81 -2.88 -16.39
C TYR A 55 -6.96 -1.91 -15.21
N ALA A 56 -7.61 -0.76 -15.40
CA ALA A 56 -7.81 0.24 -14.35
C ALA A 56 -8.58 -0.35 -13.15
N ASP A 57 -9.61 -1.15 -13.40
CA ASP A 57 -10.39 -1.84 -12.36
C ASP A 57 -9.53 -2.85 -11.60
N ALA A 58 -8.76 -3.67 -12.32
CA ALA A 58 -7.86 -4.65 -11.72
C ALA A 58 -6.74 -3.98 -10.90
N TYR A 59 -6.16 -2.89 -11.41
CA TYR A 59 -5.14 -2.11 -10.70
C TYR A 59 -5.70 -1.44 -9.44
N ALA A 60 -6.91 -0.88 -9.51
CA ALA A 60 -7.60 -0.31 -8.34
C ALA A 60 -7.86 -1.36 -7.27
N ALA A 61 -8.29 -2.57 -7.65
CA ALA A 61 -8.49 -3.70 -6.73
C ALA A 61 -7.17 -4.12 -6.06
N MET A 62 -6.07 -4.20 -6.82
CA MET A 62 -4.73 -4.48 -6.28
C MET A 62 -4.29 -3.41 -5.27
N GLN A 63 -4.49 -2.14 -5.58
CA GLN A 63 -4.14 -1.04 -4.66
C GLN A 63 -5.00 -1.04 -3.39
N ALA A 64 -6.28 -1.41 -3.49
CA ALA A 64 -7.16 -1.57 -2.34
C ALA A 64 -6.71 -2.72 -1.43
N ALA A 65 -6.37 -3.88 -2.03
CA ALA A 65 -5.86 -5.03 -1.29
C ALA A 65 -4.50 -4.72 -0.62
N ARG A 66 -3.62 -3.97 -1.28
CA ARG A 66 -2.36 -3.52 -0.70
C ARG A 66 -2.58 -2.64 0.53
N ARG A 67 -3.46 -1.64 0.44
CA ARG A 67 -3.79 -0.76 1.57
C ARG A 67 -4.43 -1.53 2.72
N ALA A 68 -5.29 -2.51 2.42
CA ALA A 68 -5.90 -3.37 3.44
C ALA A 68 -4.84 -4.19 4.18
N LEU A 69 -3.86 -4.77 3.47
CA LEU A 69 -2.74 -5.48 4.09
C LEU A 69 -1.85 -4.55 4.92
N GLU A 70 -1.51 -3.38 4.41
CA GLU A 70 -0.71 -2.36 5.12
C GLU A 70 -1.36 -1.91 6.43
N ALA A 71 -2.69 -1.77 6.45
CA ALA A 71 -3.45 -1.41 7.65
C ALA A 71 -3.41 -2.49 8.75
N LEU A 72 -3.16 -3.77 8.39
CA LEU A 72 -3.05 -4.89 9.32
C LEU A 72 -1.61 -5.16 9.78
N GLN A 73 -0.61 -4.51 9.21
CA GLN A 73 0.80 -4.75 9.53
C GLN A 73 1.18 -4.14 10.88
N MET A 74 1.14 -4.98 11.91
CA MET A 74 2.06 -4.87 13.04
C MET A 74 3.40 -5.49 12.64
N SER A 75 4.51 -4.92 13.08
CA SER A 75 5.84 -5.51 12.87
C SER A 75 5.84 -6.98 13.33
N ASP A 76 6.23 -7.91 12.47
CA ASP A 76 6.28 -9.35 12.78
C ASP A 76 7.06 -9.62 14.08
N ALA A 77 8.13 -8.85 14.35
CA ALA A 77 8.93 -8.97 15.57
C ALA A 77 8.15 -8.55 16.83
N GLU A 78 7.34 -7.50 16.76
CA GLU A 78 6.50 -7.06 17.90
C GLU A 78 5.38 -8.04 18.16
N LYS A 79 4.76 -8.56 17.10
CA LYS A 79 3.72 -9.59 17.18
C LYS A 79 4.25 -10.86 17.83
N GLN A 80 5.40 -11.35 17.38
CA GLN A 80 6.03 -12.56 17.92
C GLN A 80 6.39 -12.39 19.39
N LYS A 81 6.99 -11.28 19.77
CA LYS A 81 7.33 -10.96 21.18
C LYS A 81 6.09 -10.87 22.07
N LYS A 82 5.00 -10.27 21.56
CA LYS A 82 3.74 -10.17 22.30
C LYS A 82 3.10 -11.55 22.47
N LEU A 83 3.09 -12.36 21.41
CA LEU A 83 2.58 -13.74 21.42
C LEU A 83 3.31 -14.60 22.45
N GLU A 84 4.65 -14.60 22.47
CA GLU A 84 5.47 -15.35 23.42
C GLU A 84 5.19 -14.92 24.86
N THR A 85 5.09 -13.61 25.08
CA THR A 85 4.84 -13.06 26.43
C THR A 85 3.46 -13.47 26.94
N LEU A 86 2.42 -13.33 26.11
CA LEU A 86 1.05 -13.71 26.47
C LEU A 86 0.90 -15.21 26.68
N THR A 87 1.47 -16.03 25.79
CA THR A 87 1.46 -17.49 25.91
C THR A 87 2.10 -17.93 27.21
N ARG A 88 3.27 -17.37 27.56
CA ARG A 88 3.97 -17.66 28.81
C ARG A 88 3.16 -17.25 30.03
N THR A 89 2.48 -16.11 29.97
CA THR A 89 1.60 -15.60 31.04
C THR A 89 0.41 -16.53 31.24
N VAL A 90 -0.28 -16.90 30.16
CA VAL A 90 -1.43 -17.83 30.20
C VAL A 90 -1.00 -19.19 30.77
N GLN A 91 0.08 -19.79 30.26
CA GLN A 91 0.57 -21.07 30.73
C GLN A 91 0.91 -21.05 32.22
N LEU A 92 1.56 -19.99 32.70
CA LEU A 92 1.95 -19.86 34.12
C LEU A 92 0.72 -19.74 35.02
N LEU A 93 -0.24 -18.88 34.67
CA LEU A 93 -1.43 -18.63 35.48
C LEU A 93 -2.42 -19.82 35.44
N GLU A 94 -2.57 -20.48 34.25
CA GLU A 94 -3.38 -21.72 34.17
C GLU A 94 -2.80 -22.89 34.95
N SER A 95 -1.48 -23.08 34.88
CA SER A 95 -0.81 -24.14 35.67
C SER A 95 -0.97 -23.93 37.17
N ALA A 96 -1.18 -22.70 37.59
CA ALA A 96 -1.41 -22.35 39.00
C ALA A 96 -2.82 -22.75 39.49
N LYS A 97 -3.78 -23.03 38.58
CA LYS A 97 -5.16 -23.44 38.93
C LYS A 97 -5.78 -22.53 40.02
N LEU A 98 -5.82 -21.23 39.69
CA LEU A 98 -6.36 -20.21 40.58
C LEU A 98 -7.88 -20.32 40.73
N HIS A 99 -8.38 -20.18 41.96
CA HIS A 99 -9.81 -20.16 42.26
C HIS A 99 -10.19 -18.86 42.98
N PRO A 100 -11.32 -18.23 42.65
CA PRO A 100 -11.73 -16.98 43.29
C PRO A 100 -11.92 -17.14 44.80
N GLY A 101 -11.29 -16.27 45.62
CA GLY A 101 -11.37 -16.29 47.08
C GLY A 101 -10.61 -17.44 47.71
N GLU A 102 -9.66 -18.03 47.00
CA GLU A 102 -8.84 -19.14 47.49
C GLU A 102 -7.94 -18.71 48.65
N GLU A 103 -7.31 -17.54 48.54
CA GLU A 103 -6.40 -17.01 49.57
C GLU A 103 -7.14 -16.79 50.87
N GLU A 104 -8.31 -16.18 50.87
CA GLU A 104 -9.10 -15.94 52.09
C GLU A 104 -9.50 -17.25 52.75
N LYS A 105 -9.95 -18.24 51.98
CA LYS A 105 -10.28 -19.58 52.49
C LYS A 105 -9.09 -20.29 53.12
N LEU A 106 -7.94 -20.24 52.42
CA LEU A 106 -6.70 -20.84 52.93
C LEU A 106 -6.20 -20.15 54.22
N LEU A 107 -6.31 -18.83 54.33
CA LEU A 107 -5.94 -18.10 55.53
C LEU A 107 -6.86 -18.43 56.70
N ALA A 108 -8.18 -18.57 56.48
CA ALA A 108 -9.13 -19.01 57.49
C ALA A 108 -8.83 -20.44 57.94
N GLU A 109 -8.62 -21.36 56.99
CA GLU A 109 -8.27 -22.76 57.27
C GLU A 109 -6.92 -22.88 58.00
N ARG A 110 -5.90 -22.09 57.59
CA ARG A 110 -4.59 -22.04 58.29
C ARG A 110 -4.73 -21.71 59.79
N ARG A 111 -5.59 -20.75 60.15
CA ARG A 111 -5.82 -20.37 61.53
C ARG A 111 -6.38 -21.57 62.33
N ILE A 112 -7.41 -22.23 61.81
CA ILE A 112 -8.04 -23.39 62.44
C ILE A 112 -7.04 -24.54 62.59
N VAL A 113 -6.29 -24.86 61.55
CA VAL A 113 -5.33 -25.97 61.55
C VAL A 113 -4.12 -25.66 62.46
N ALA A 114 -3.62 -24.41 62.49
CA ALA A 114 -2.53 -24.01 63.36
C ALA A 114 -2.92 -24.11 64.87
N ASP A 115 -4.16 -23.70 65.18
CA ASP A 115 -4.67 -23.88 66.62
C ASP A 115 -4.87 -25.37 66.92
N ALA A 116 -5.38 -26.15 65.95
CA ALA A 116 -5.53 -27.61 66.13
C ALA A 116 -4.17 -28.31 66.31
N GLU A 117 -3.14 -27.95 65.51
CA GLU A 117 -1.78 -28.50 65.73
C GLU A 117 -1.20 -28.16 67.12
N ARG A 118 -1.39 -26.92 67.57
CA ARG A 118 -0.95 -26.48 68.86
C ARG A 118 -1.63 -27.29 70.03
N ILE A 119 -2.95 -27.46 69.89
CA ILE A 119 -3.73 -28.24 70.82
C ILE A 119 -3.24 -29.70 70.79
N SER A 120 -3.14 -30.34 69.65
CA SER A 120 -2.66 -31.70 69.45
C SER A 120 -1.29 -31.92 70.08
N ARG A 121 -0.37 -30.98 69.88
CA ARG A 121 1.00 -31.07 70.48
C ARG A 121 0.98 -30.95 72.00
N GLN A 122 0.19 -30.06 72.57
CA GLN A 122 0.10 -29.87 73.99
C GLN A 122 -0.63 -31.06 74.69
N THR A 123 -1.72 -31.52 74.12
CA THR A 123 -2.45 -32.68 74.63
C THR A 123 -1.62 -33.95 74.61
N ALA A 124 -0.89 -34.19 73.49
CA ALA A 124 0.03 -35.33 73.37
C ALA A 124 1.15 -35.26 74.43
N PHE A 125 1.68 -34.05 74.72
CA PHE A 125 2.68 -33.86 75.76
C PHE A 125 2.10 -34.18 77.10
N VAL A 126 0.90 -33.66 77.50
CA VAL A 126 0.27 -33.90 78.81
C VAL A 126 -0.10 -35.36 78.94
N TYR A 127 -0.72 -35.99 77.96
CA TYR A 127 -1.09 -37.39 77.97
C TYR A 127 0.13 -38.30 78.26
N ARG A 128 1.24 -38.04 77.48
CA ARG A 128 2.50 -38.81 77.66
C ARG A 128 3.11 -38.62 79.00
N ALA A 129 3.09 -37.43 79.55
CA ALA A 129 3.63 -37.11 80.87
C ALA A 129 2.82 -37.76 81.97
N LEU A 130 1.51 -37.82 81.85
CA LEU A 130 0.63 -38.35 82.86
C LEU A 130 0.54 -39.89 82.81
N ARG A 131 0.46 -40.50 81.63
CA ARG A 131 0.11 -41.95 81.51
C ARG A 131 0.94 -42.75 80.50
N ASP A 132 1.36 -42.21 79.35
CA ASP A 132 1.83 -43.03 78.20
C ASP A 132 3.36 -43.24 78.15
N ALA A 133 4.15 -42.58 78.94
CA ALA A 133 5.60 -42.83 78.97
C ALA A 133 5.92 -44.18 79.70
N GLU A 134 6.68 -45.07 79.01
CA GLU A 134 6.98 -46.43 79.48
C GLU A 134 7.58 -46.47 80.89
N LYS A 135 8.36 -45.50 81.24
CA LYS A 135 8.92 -45.33 82.63
C LYS A 135 8.98 -43.85 82.99
N GLY A 136 8.42 -43.48 84.12
CA GLY A 136 8.55 -42.14 84.70
C GLY A 136 7.32 -41.21 84.42
N ASN A 137 6.21 -41.75 83.97
CA ASN A 137 4.95 -41.01 83.97
C ASN A 137 4.38 -40.83 85.37
N VAL A 138 3.52 -39.81 85.59
CA VAL A 138 3.01 -39.49 86.96
C VAL A 138 2.23 -40.65 87.54
N ALA A 139 1.33 -41.33 86.83
CA ALA A 139 0.56 -42.46 87.23
C ALA A 139 1.48 -43.63 87.74
N TYR A 140 2.53 -43.92 86.96
CA TYR A 140 3.52 -44.93 87.32
C TYR A 140 4.28 -44.56 88.60
N ILE A 141 4.69 -43.30 88.74
CA ILE A 141 5.40 -42.82 89.94
C ILE A 141 4.51 -42.93 91.19
N LEU A 142 3.24 -42.54 91.11
CA LEU A 142 2.25 -42.63 92.17
C LEU A 142 2.03 -44.10 92.60
N ASP A 143 1.92 -45.01 91.62
CA ASP A 143 1.76 -46.45 91.87
C ASP A 143 2.98 -47.01 92.63
N ARG A 144 4.17 -46.66 92.18
CA ARG A 144 5.43 -47.08 92.85
C ARG A 144 5.53 -46.54 94.26
N CYS A 145 5.15 -45.28 94.48
CA CYS A 145 5.13 -44.69 95.86
C CYS A 145 4.08 -45.35 96.72
N ALA A 146 2.89 -45.61 96.22
CA ALA A 146 1.84 -46.30 96.94
C ALA A 146 2.30 -47.73 97.38
N ALA A 147 2.90 -48.46 96.42
CA ALA A 147 3.45 -49.81 96.67
C ALA A 147 4.54 -49.78 97.79
N ALA A 148 5.46 -48.82 97.72
CA ALA A 148 6.51 -48.66 98.74
C ALA A 148 5.95 -48.34 100.19
N LEU A 149 4.94 -47.49 100.24
CA LEU A 149 4.26 -47.21 101.56
C LEU A 149 3.46 -48.42 102.07
N SER A 150 2.85 -49.19 101.17
CA SER A 150 2.13 -50.40 101.54
C SER A 150 3.07 -51.46 102.21
N GLN A 151 4.35 -51.54 101.78
CA GLN A 151 5.32 -52.48 102.35
C GLN A 151 5.66 -52.17 103.80
N ILE A 152 5.46 -50.97 104.26
CA ILE A 152 5.74 -50.56 105.68
C ILE A 152 4.44 -50.32 106.47
N ALA A 153 3.27 -50.55 105.90
CA ALA A 153 1.98 -50.29 106.51
C ALA A 153 1.73 -51.08 107.83
N ASP A 154 2.26 -52.28 107.93
CA ASP A 154 2.15 -53.13 109.15
C ASP A 154 2.95 -52.50 110.32
N THR A 155 3.99 -51.76 110.06
CA THR A 155 4.83 -51.14 111.09
C THR A 155 4.43 -49.71 111.35
N VAL A 156 3.90 -48.99 110.36
CA VAL A 156 3.49 -47.59 110.43
C VAL A 156 2.04 -47.46 109.91
N PRO A 157 1.02 -47.54 110.80
CA PRO A 157 -0.40 -47.55 110.37
C PRO A 157 -0.80 -46.39 109.47
N ARG A 158 -0.19 -45.23 109.68
CA ARG A 158 -0.43 -44.02 108.85
C ARG A 158 0.08 -44.18 107.39
N ALA A 159 0.99 -45.12 107.12
CA ALA A 159 1.47 -45.41 105.76
C ALA A 159 0.39 -46.07 104.88
N ALA A 160 -0.48 -46.91 105.49
CA ALA A 160 -1.63 -47.48 104.76
C ALA A 160 -2.62 -46.41 104.24
N GLU A 161 -2.92 -45.42 105.10
CA GLU A 161 -3.77 -44.29 104.70
C GLU A 161 -3.14 -43.46 103.60
N LEU A 162 -1.84 -43.20 103.64
CA LEU A 162 -1.14 -42.45 102.58
C LEU A 162 -1.00 -43.29 101.32
N ALA A 163 -0.83 -44.60 101.37
CA ALA A 163 -0.81 -45.47 100.18
C ALA A 163 -2.18 -45.47 99.49
N ALA A 164 -3.28 -45.54 100.25
CA ALA A 164 -4.62 -45.44 99.65
C ALA A 164 -4.85 -44.11 98.97
N ARG A 165 -4.47 -43.00 99.59
CA ARG A 165 -4.56 -41.66 99.02
C ARG A 165 -3.74 -41.53 97.73
N LEU A 166 -2.55 -42.11 97.64
CA LEU A 166 -1.75 -42.12 96.39
C LEU A 166 -2.40 -43.00 95.33
N GLY A 167 -3.09 -44.07 95.67
CA GLY A 167 -3.90 -44.88 94.78
C GLY A 167 -5.07 -44.10 94.21
N ASP A 168 -5.80 -43.37 95.05
CA ASP A 168 -6.89 -42.50 94.62
C ASP A 168 -6.37 -41.39 93.66
N MET A 169 -5.27 -40.76 93.95
CA MET A 169 -4.61 -39.75 93.08
C MET A 169 -4.19 -40.35 91.73
N LYS A 170 -3.72 -41.60 91.75
CA LYS A 170 -3.39 -42.27 90.45
C LYS A 170 -4.60 -42.40 89.58
N TYR A 171 -5.74 -42.83 90.06
CA TYR A 171 -6.98 -42.93 89.27
C TYR A 171 -7.45 -41.55 88.76
N GLU A 172 -7.34 -40.51 89.58
CA GLU A 172 -7.67 -39.13 89.18
C GLU A 172 -6.73 -38.63 88.10
N ILE A 173 -5.44 -38.93 88.14
CA ILE A 173 -4.45 -38.60 87.13
C ILE A 173 -4.73 -39.37 85.81
N GLU A 174 -5.12 -40.64 85.93
CA GLU A 174 -5.50 -41.46 84.73
C GLU A 174 -6.77 -40.89 84.05
N ASP A 175 -7.77 -40.48 84.85
CA ASP A 175 -9.01 -39.85 84.31
C ASP A 175 -8.73 -38.50 83.64
N ILE A 176 -7.86 -37.68 84.26
CA ILE A 176 -7.40 -36.43 83.66
C ILE A 176 -6.67 -36.72 82.35
N ALA A 177 -5.82 -37.73 82.26
CA ALA A 177 -5.08 -38.09 81.05
C ALA A 177 -6.01 -38.55 79.94
N ASP A 178 -7.03 -39.36 80.24
CA ASP A 178 -8.02 -39.80 79.28
C ASP A 178 -8.89 -38.65 78.82
N THR A 179 -9.32 -37.74 79.69
CA THR A 179 -10.04 -36.52 79.28
C THR A 179 -9.22 -35.62 78.37
N VAL A 180 -7.92 -35.45 78.66
CA VAL A 180 -7.03 -34.66 77.77
C VAL A 180 -6.81 -35.37 76.42
N TYR A 181 -6.75 -36.70 76.40
CA TYR A 181 -6.63 -37.46 75.16
C TYR A 181 -7.86 -37.25 74.26
N ASP A 182 -9.06 -37.22 74.79
CA ASP A 182 -10.30 -37.00 74.08
C ASP A 182 -10.36 -35.65 73.39
N PHE A 183 -9.59 -34.61 73.82
CA PHE A 183 -9.46 -33.33 73.14
C PHE A 183 -8.85 -33.47 71.74
N THR A 184 -8.14 -34.56 71.39
CA THR A 184 -7.56 -34.82 70.09
C THR A 184 -8.52 -35.51 69.13
N GLY A 185 -9.61 -36.14 69.62
CA GLY A 185 -10.57 -36.87 68.77
C GLY A 185 -11.29 -36.00 67.71
N ASP A 186 -11.50 -34.74 68.04
CA ASP A 186 -12.19 -33.77 67.13
C ASP A 186 -11.27 -33.09 66.09
N ILE A 187 -9.95 -33.32 66.14
CA ILE A 187 -8.96 -32.52 65.38
C ILE A 187 -8.60 -33.12 64.02
N GLY A 188 -9.04 -34.33 63.71
CA GLY A 188 -8.74 -35.00 62.41
C GLY A 188 -7.28 -35.49 62.31
N ASP A 189 -7.04 -36.39 61.35
CA ASP A 189 -5.73 -37.00 61.12
C ASP A 189 -4.72 -35.99 60.54
N ASP A 190 -3.54 -35.88 61.15
CA ASP A 190 -2.35 -35.15 60.73
C ASP A 190 -2.52 -33.63 60.44
N PRO A 191 -2.77 -32.78 61.50
CA PRO A 191 -2.84 -31.32 61.31
C PRO A 191 -1.55 -30.70 60.76
N ALA A 192 -0.37 -31.29 61.07
CA ALA A 192 0.92 -30.77 60.60
C ALA A 192 1.05 -30.89 59.06
N ALA A 193 0.76 -32.05 58.48
CA ALA A 193 0.80 -32.24 57.03
C ALA A 193 -0.26 -31.40 56.29
N ARG A 194 -1.40 -31.10 56.96
CA ARG A 194 -2.42 -30.21 56.39
C ARG A 194 -1.94 -28.75 56.39
N LEU A 195 -1.29 -28.32 57.49
CA LEU A 195 -0.70 -26.98 57.60
C LEU A 195 0.37 -26.76 56.52
N ASP A 196 1.30 -27.71 56.35
CA ASP A 196 2.34 -27.66 55.30
C ASP A 196 1.77 -27.52 53.91
N ARG A 197 0.67 -28.22 53.60
CA ARG A 197 -0.02 -28.09 52.29
C ARG A 197 -0.60 -26.70 52.08
N ILE A 198 -1.25 -26.16 53.11
CA ILE A 198 -1.84 -24.80 53.06
C ILE A 198 -0.74 -23.76 52.89
N GLU A 199 0.35 -23.84 53.68
CA GLU A 199 1.47 -22.91 53.60
C GLU A 199 2.18 -22.98 52.23
N SER A 200 2.41 -24.17 51.68
CA SER A 200 2.96 -24.36 50.34
C SER A 200 2.07 -23.75 49.27
N ARG A 201 0.74 -23.82 49.43
CA ARG A 201 -0.20 -23.22 48.49
C ARG A 201 -0.22 -21.68 48.58
N LEU A 202 -0.23 -21.14 49.78
CA LEU A 202 -0.12 -19.70 50.03
C LEU A 202 1.19 -19.12 49.50
N ASP A 203 2.33 -19.80 49.69
CA ASP A 203 3.61 -19.37 49.13
C ASP A 203 3.60 -19.31 47.62
N LYS A 204 2.96 -20.28 46.94
CA LYS A 204 2.76 -20.25 45.48
C LYS A 204 1.93 -19.04 45.03
N LEU A 205 0.83 -18.75 45.75
CA LEU A 205 -0.01 -17.58 45.45
C LEU A 205 0.77 -16.28 45.65
N ASP A 206 1.51 -16.17 46.76
CA ASP A 206 2.34 -15.00 47.08
C ASP A 206 3.44 -14.75 46.05
N LYS A 207 4.11 -15.81 45.55
CA LYS A 207 5.10 -15.71 44.48
C LYS A 207 4.48 -15.18 43.16
N LEU A 208 3.26 -15.61 42.84
CA LEU A 208 2.54 -15.11 41.65
C LEU A 208 2.11 -13.66 41.84
N LYS A 209 1.55 -13.29 43.03
CA LYS A 209 1.17 -11.91 43.31
C LYS A 209 2.36 -10.95 43.21
N LYS A 210 3.52 -11.33 43.78
CA LYS A 210 4.76 -10.55 43.66
C LYS A 210 5.24 -10.44 42.24
N LYS A 211 5.21 -11.54 41.46
CA LYS A 211 5.65 -11.54 40.07
C LYS A 211 4.79 -10.64 39.17
N PHE A 212 3.48 -10.65 39.38
CA PHE A 212 2.54 -9.87 38.58
C PHE A 212 2.14 -8.54 39.21
N MET A 213 2.69 -8.20 40.39
CA MET A 213 2.42 -6.98 41.15
C MET A 213 0.91 -6.71 41.32
N THR A 214 0.15 -7.74 41.74
CA THR A 214 -1.30 -7.67 41.90
C THR A 214 -1.78 -8.63 42.98
N ASP A 215 -3.04 -8.52 43.37
CA ASP A 215 -3.72 -9.45 44.28
C ASP A 215 -4.27 -10.68 43.53
N GLU A 216 -4.96 -11.58 44.27
CA GLU A 216 -5.56 -12.80 43.71
C GLU A 216 -6.58 -12.49 42.61
N ALA A 217 -7.46 -11.49 42.83
CA ALA A 217 -8.47 -11.08 41.84
C ALA A 217 -7.81 -10.56 40.57
N GLY A 218 -6.77 -9.74 40.72
CA GLY A 218 -6.01 -9.22 39.59
C GLY A 218 -5.19 -10.28 38.85
N LEU A 219 -4.80 -11.40 39.46
CA LEU A 219 -4.22 -12.55 38.76
C LEU A 219 -5.24 -13.22 37.83
N LEU A 220 -6.48 -13.38 38.27
CA LEU A 220 -7.56 -13.93 37.48
C LEU A 220 -7.95 -12.99 36.32
N GLU A 221 -8.00 -11.70 36.59
CA GLU A 221 -8.25 -10.67 35.54
C GLU A 221 -7.13 -10.69 34.50
N LYS A 222 -5.87 -10.69 34.90
CA LYS A 222 -4.72 -10.80 34.01
C LYS A 222 -4.74 -12.07 33.16
N LEU A 223 -5.19 -13.19 33.69
CA LEU A 223 -5.37 -14.42 32.93
C LEU A 223 -6.45 -14.25 31.86
N ALA A 224 -7.60 -13.65 32.24
CA ALA A 224 -8.69 -13.40 31.31
C ALA A 224 -8.28 -12.42 30.19
N ASP A 225 -7.57 -11.36 30.55
CA ASP A 225 -7.06 -10.36 29.58
C ASP A 225 -6.02 -10.98 28.63
N ALA A 226 -5.06 -11.72 29.16
CA ALA A 226 -4.06 -12.40 28.35
C ALA A 226 -4.68 -13.39 27.35
N LYS A 227 -5.73 -14.12 27.76
CA LYS A 227 -6.49 -15.00 26.85
C LYS A 227 -7.22 -14.21 25.77
N ARG A 228 -7.88 -13.10 26.10
CA ARG A 228 -8.57 -12.24 25.15
C ARG A 228 -7.59 -11.66 24.14
N GLU A 229 -6.45 -11.14 24.60
CA GLU A 229 -5.43 -10.61 23.70
C GLU A 229 -4.80 -11.69 22.81
N LEU A 230 -4.61 -12.89 23.32
CA LEU A 230 -4.08 -14.03 22.55
C LEU A 230 -5.02 -14.41 21.41
N THR A 231 -6.33 -14.45 21.69
CA THR A 231 -7.36 -14.71 20.68
C THR A 231 -7.37 -13.60 19.61
N ALA A 232 -7.36 -12.34 20.05
CA ALA A 232 -7.32 -11.19 19.13
C ALA A 232 -6.08 -11.19 18.22
N LEU A 233 -4.91 -11.60 18.73
CA LEU A 233 -3.69 -11.74 17.92
C LEU A 233 -3.76 -12.90 16.94
N SER A 234 -4.44 -13.98 17.28
CA SER A 234 -4.69 -15.11 16.37
C SER A 234 -5.61 -14.69 15.23
N ASP A 235 -6.72 -14.01 15.55
CA ASP A 235 -7.69 -13.50 14.56
C ASP A 235 -7.01 -12.51 13.60
N LEU A 236 -6.19 -11.60 14.11
CA LEU A 236 -5.39 -10.68 13.30
C LEU A 236 -4.41 -11.41 12.38
N SER A 237 -3.85 -12.54 12.82
CA SER A 237 -2.98 -13.37 12.00
C SER A 237 -3.70 -13.98 10.81
N ASP A 238 -4.89 -14.51 11.05
CA ASP A 238 -5.72 -15.10 10.00
C ASP A 238 -6.23 -14.04 9.03
N GLU A 239 -6.55 -12.85 9.53
CA GLU A 239 -6.96 -11.72 8.71
C GLU A 239 -5.81 -11.22 7.83
N THR A 240 -4.61 -11.11 8.38
CA THR A 240 -3.39 -10.76 7.62
C THR A 240 -3.08 -11.79 6.54
N ALA A 241 -3.20 -13.08 6.82
CA ALA A 241 -3.01 -14.14 5.84
C ALA A 241 -4.04 -14.09 4.71
N ARG A 242 -5.30 -13.80 5.04
CA ARG A 242 -6.38 -13.58 4.05
C ARG A 242 -6.12 -12.35 3.19
N ALA A 243 -5.72 -11.23 3.80
CA ALA A 243 -5.39 -10.01 3.08
C ALA A 243 -4.19 -10.19 2.14
N LYS A 244 -3.15 -10.92 2.56
CA LYS A 244 -2.01 -11.27 1.71
C LYS A 244 -2.44 -12.10 0.50
N LYS A 245 -3.23 -13.14 0.71
CA LYS A 245 -3.77 -13.97 -0.39
C LYS A 245 -4.64 -13.15 -1.35
N ALA A 246 -5.44 -12.21 -0.83
CA ALA A 246 -6.23 -11.30 -1.66
C ALA A 246 -5.35 -10.36 -2.49
N LEU A 247 -4.26 -9.84 -1.92
CA LEU A 247 -3.28 -9.02 -2.65
C LEU A 247 -2.59 -9.83 -3.74
N ASP A 248 -2.17 -11.06 -3.46
CA ASP A 248 -1.51 -11.93 -4.45
C ASP A 248 -2.44 -12.21 -5.63
N ALA A 249 -3.72 -12.53 -5.36
CA ALA A 249 -4.73 -12.75 -6.38
C ALA A 249 -5.02 -11.48 -7.21
N ALA A 250 -5.17 -10.33 -6.54
CA ALA A 250 -5.40 -9.05 -7.22
C ALA A 250 -4.19 -8.61 -8.06
N THR A 251 -2.96 -8.89 -7.58
CA THR A 251 -1.72 -8.62 -8.33
C THR A 251 -1.64 -9.49 -9.58
N ALA A 252 -1.99 -10.77 -9.49
CA ALA A 252 -2.03 -11.67 -10.63
C ALA A 252 -3.07 -11.21 -11.68
N ALA A 253 -4.26 -10.77 -11.23
CA ALA A 253 -5.30 -10.24 -12.11
C ALA A 253 -4.86 -8.94 -12.81
N ALA A 254 -4.25 -8.00 -12.08
CA ALA A 254 -3.72 -6.76 -12.64
C ALA A 254 -2.60 -7.03 -13.65
N THR A 255 -1.72 -8.00 -13.38
CA THR A 255 -0.65 -8.40 -14.29
C THR A 255 -1.22 -9.02 -15.59
N ALA A 256 -2.23 -9.86 -15.48
CA ALA A 256 -2.90 -10.46 -16.64
C ALA A 256 -3.61 -9.38 -17.50
N ALA A 257 -4.32 -8.45 -16.86
CA ALA A 257 -4.96 -7.34 -17.55
C ALA A 257 -3.94 -6.39 -18.21
N ALA A 258 -2.78 -6.15 -17.57
CA ALA A 258 -1.69 -5.39 -18.14
C ALA A 258 -1.12 -6.07 -19.39
N ALA A 259 -0.93 -7.39 -19.37
CA ALA A 259 -0.46 -8.16 -20.52
C ALA A 259 -1.44 -8.04 -21.71
N ALA A 260 -2.74 -8.20 -21.45
CA ALA A 260 -3.77 -8.01 -22.49
C ALA A 260 -3.75 -6.59 -23.07
N LEU A 261 -3.55 -5.56 -22.23
CA LEU A 261 -3.41 -4.17 -22.69
C LEU A 261 -2.15 -3.99 -23.54
N THR A 262 -1.02 -4.58 -23.14
CA THR A 262 0.24 -4.58 -23.90
C THR A 262 0.05 -5.20 -25.29
N ASP A 263 -0.69 -6.29 -25.39
CA ASP A 263 -0.95 -6.96 -26.68
C ASP A 263 -1.76 -6.04 -27.62
N THR A 264 -2.75 -5.29 -27.12
CA THR A 264 -3.48 -4.30 -27.92
C THR A 264 -2.58 -3.18 -28.43
N ARG A 265 -1.64 -2.73 -27.60
CA ARG A 265 -0.65 -1.69 -27.94
C ARG A 265 0.32 -2.18 -29.01
N ARG A 266 0.81 -3.41 -28.91
CA ARG A 266 1.69 -4.02 -29.92
C ARG A 266 0.98 -4.17 -31.25
N ALA A 267 -0.24 -4.70 -31.24
CA ALA A 267 -1.04 -4.81 -32.47
C ALA A 267 -1.35 -3.44 -33.10
N ALA A 268 -1.54 -2.41 -32.28
CA ALA A 268 -1.68 -1.03 -32.79
C ALA A 268 -0.37 -0.50 -33.36
N ALA A 269 0.77 -0.72 -32.71
CA ALA A 269 2.08 -0.31 -33.22
C ALA A 269 2.42 -0.99 -34.55
N GLU A 270 2.13 -2.28 -34.71
CA GLU A 270 2.31 -3.01 -35.98
C GLU A 270 1.51 -2.43 -37.13
N ARG A 271 0.33 -1.87 -36.86
CA ARG A 271 -0.49 -1.17 -37.89
C ARG A 271 -0.02 0.26 -38.11
N LEU A 272 0.40 0.95 -37.05
CA LEU A 272 0.80 2.35 -37.07
C LEU A 272 2.09 2.57 -37.88
N VAL A 273 3.11 1.73 -37.65
CA VAL A 273 4.44 1.89 -38.22
C VAL A 273 4.41 1.94 -39.76
N PRO A 274 3.77 1.00 -40.46
CA PRO A 274 3.71 1.08 -41.93
C PRO A 274 2.93 2.32 -42.44
N LEU A 275 1.81 2.69 -41.80
CA LEU A 275 1.05 3.87 -42.20
C LEU A 275 1.87 5.16 -42.07
N VAL A 276 2.62 5.32 -40.99
CA VAL A 276 3.53 6.47 -40.81
C VAL A 276 4.64 6.43 -41.85
N SER A 277 5.18 5.25 -42.17
CA SER A 277 6.23 5.07 -43.18
C SER A 277 5.74 5.46 -44.58
N ASP A 278 4.52 5.08 -44.93
CA ASP A 278 3.88 5.44 -46.22
C ASP A 278 3.68 6.95 -46.31
N GLU A 279 3.25 7.60 -45.23
CA GLU A 279 3.09 9.06 -45.17
C GLU A 279 4.43 9.79 -45.31
N LEU A 280 5.48 9.28 -44.64
CA LEU A 280 6.84 9.83 -44.80
C LEU A 280 7.38 9.64 -46.20
N ALA A 281 7.18 8.48 -46.82
CA ALA A 281 7.56 8.22 -48.22
C ALA A 281 6.82 9.14 -49.21
N PHE A 282 5.52 9.38 -48.97
CA PHE A 282 4.76 10.36 -49.78
C PHE A 282 5.40 11.76 -49.69
N LEU A 283 5.97 12.15 -48.56
CA LEU A 283 6.63 13.45 -48.35
C LEU A 283 8.11 13.45 -48.78
N ASP A 284 8.53 12.51 -49.65
CA ASP A 284 9.91 12.32 -50.15
C ASP A 284 10.92 12.06 -49.00
N MET A 285 10.47 11.36 -47.95
CA MET A 285 11.29 10.96 -46.78
C MET A 285 11.42 9.43 -46.69
N GLU A 286 11.63 8.74 -47.83
CA GLU A 286 11.67 7.27 -47.93
C GLU A 286 12.76 6.62 -47.08
N LYS A 287 13.82 7.38 -46.76
CA LYS A 287 14.95 6.89 -45.94
C LYS A 287 14.68 6.93 -44.44
N VAL A 288 13.63 7.65 -44.05
CA VAL A 288 13.27 7.84 -42.66
C VAL A 288 12.59 6.57 -42.12
N ARG A 289 13.03 6.08 -41.00
CA ARG A 289 12.47 4.91 -40.31
C ARG A 289 11.77 5.38 -39.04
N PHE A 290 10.50 5.05 -38.92
CA PHE A 290 9.71 5.28 -37.70
C PHE A 290 9.53 3.98 -36.93
N LEU A 291 9.62 4.04 -35.60
CA LEU A 291 9.44 2.91 -34.69
C LEU A 291 8.60 3.34 -33.48
N ALA A 292 7.69 2.49 -33.07
CA ALA A 292 7.01 2.60 -31.77
C ALA A 292 7.67 1.60 -30.83
N ASP A 293 8.53 2.10 -29.95
CA ASP A 293 9.26 1.28 -28.99
C ASP A 293 8.41 1.09 -27.73
N ILE A 294 8.03 -0.18 -27.47
CA ILE A 294 7.20 -0.58 -26.33
C ILE A 294 8.06 -1.44 -25.41
N ARG A 295 8.46 -0.88 -24.28
CA ARG A 295 9.29 -1.55 -23.27
C ARG A 295 8.49 -1.92 -22.04
N PRO A 296 8.75 -3.08 -21.42
CA PRO A 296 8.15 -3.43 -20.14
C PRO A 296 8.52 -2.39 -19.07
N ALA A 297 7.53 -2.05 -18.24
CA ALA A 297 7.67 -1.16 -17.09
C ALA A 297 6.98 -1.75 -15.85
N ALA A 298 7.18 -1.15 -14.69
CA ALA A 298 6.44 -1.51 -13.48
C ALA A 298 4.95 -1.21 -13.65
N LEU A 299 4.10 -2.00 -12.99
CA LEU A 299 2.65 -1.73 -12.94
C LEU A 299 2.38 -0.31 -12.43
N SER A 300 1.67 0.46 -13.21
CA SER A 300 1.31 1.85 -12.95
C SER A 300 -0.18 2.07 -13.21
N ALA A 301 -0.69 3.28 -13.00
CA ALA A 301 -2.08 3.60 -13.32
C ALA A 301 -2.42 3.46 -14.82
N THR A 302 -1.42 3.45 -15.71
CA THR A 302 -1.58 3.41 -17.15
C THR A 302 -1.15 2.07 -17.79
N GLY A 303 -0.84 1.07 -17.02
CA GLY A 303 -0.38 -0.23 -17.52
C GLY A 303 1.02 -0.60 -17.05
N ALA A 304 1.63 -1.54 -17.77
CA ALA A 304 2.97 -2.05 -17.52
C ALA A 304 3.93 -1.76 -18.69
N ASP A 305 3.67 -0.71 -19.49
CA ASP A 305 4.45 -0.36 -20.66
C ASP A 305 4.99 1.07 -20.58
N ALA A 306 6.21 1.26 -21.04
CA ALA A 306 6.75 2.54 -21.45
C ALA A 306 6.78 2.58 -22.98
N VAL A 307 6.15 3.60 -23.57
CA VAL A 307 6.06 3.76 -25.02
C VAL A 307 6.83 5.00 -25.46
N GLU A 308 7.72 4.84 -26.42
CA GLU A 308 8.46 5.95 -27.01
C GLU A 308 8.49 5.84 -28.53
N PHE A 309 8.15 6.92 -29.25
CA PHE A 309 8.27 6.99 -30.70
C PHE A 309 9.69 7.39 -31.05
N LEU A 310 10.34 6.54 -31.83
CA LEU A 310 11.71 6.72 -32.27
C LEU A 310 11.75 6.93 -33.78
N ILE A 311 12.74 7.67 -34.23
CA ILE A 311 12.94 7.92 -35.64
C ILE A 311 14.43 7.88 -35.99
N SER A 312 14.74 7.38 -37.21
CA SER A 312 16.05 7.49 -37.83
C SER A 312 15.90 8.21 -39.16
N THR A 313 16.63 9.29 -39.36
CA THR A 313 16.55 10.09 -40.58
C THR A 313 17.52 9.63 -41.68
N ASN A 314 18.55 8.87 -41.30
CA ASN A 314 19.54 8.37 -42.25
C ASN A 314 19.67 6.84 -42.16
N PRO A 315 19.91 6.17 -43.29
CA PRO A 315 20.17 4.72 -43.29
C PRO A 315 21.42 4.39 -42.44
N GLY A 316 21.28 3.43 -41.57
CA GLY A 316 22.39 2.97 -40.71
C GLY A 316 22.54 3.71 -39.37
N GLU A 317 21.79 4.79 -39.15
CA GLU A 317 21.72 5.43 -37.85
C GLU A 317 20.76 4.67 -36.93
N GLU A 318 21.12 4.60 -35.62
CA GLU A 318 20.22 4.10 -34.60
C GLU A 318 19.01 5.06 -34.46
N PRO A 319 17.79 4.50 -34.29
CA PRO A 319 16.61 5.31 -34.06
C PRO A 319 16.74 6.07 -32.71
N LYS A 320 16.39 7.36 -32.78
CA LYS A 320 16.45 8.28 -31.61
C LYS A 320 15.05 8.85 -31.34
N PRO A 321 14.79 9.31 -30.10
CA PRO A 321 13.55 10.03 -29.81
C PRO A 321 13.27 11.15 -30.80
N ILE A 322 12.03 11.30 -31.24
CA ILE A 322 11.62 12.33 -32.24
C ILE A 322 12.05 13.73 -31.78
N ALA A 323 12.04 14.00 -30.47
CA ALA A 323 12.48 15.26 -29.89
C ALA A 323 13.95 15.63 -30.17
N LYS A 324 14.79 14.66 -30.60
CA LYS A 324 16.21 14.87 -30.88
C LYS A 324 16.53 15.16 -32.34
N ILE A 325 15.51 15.38 -33.17
CA ILE A 325 15.71 15.77 -34.58
C ILE A 325 16.17 17.20 -34.64
N ALA A 326 17.28 17.44 -35.32
CA ALA A 326 17.93 18.75 -35.36
C ALA A 326 17.39 19.72 -36.42
N SER A 327 16.75 19.20 -37.48
CA SER A 327 16.28 20.02 -38.62
C SER A 327 14.80 20.40 -38.45
N GLY A 328 14.50 21.70 -38.42
CA GLY A 328 13.13 22.23 -38.26
C GLY A 328 12.21 21.80 -39.42
N GLY A 329 12.66 21.87 -40.66
CA GLY A 329 11.87 21.48 -41.83
C GLY A 329 11.60 19.96 -41.88
N GLU A 330 12.57 19.13 -41.52
CA GLU A 330 12.36 17.68 -41.43
C GLU A 330 11.38 17.34 -40.30
N LEU A 331 11.54 17.98 -39.16
CA LEU A 331 10.63 17.81 -38.03
C LEU A 331 9.20 18.18 -38.38
N ALA A 332 9.00 19.32 -39.05
CA ALA A 332 7.67 19.77 -39.50
C ALA A 332 6.99 18.76 -40.45
N ARG A 333 7.75 18.14 -41.36
CA ARG A 333 7.23 17.11 -42.28
C ARG A 333 6.90 15.80 -41.55
N ILE A 334 7.76 15.37 -40.63
CA ILE A 334 7.49 14.20 -39.79
C ILE A 334 6.24 14.44 -38.96
N MET A 335 6.08 15.64 -38.42
CA MET A 335 4.88 16.02 -37.67
C MET A 335 3.62 16.02 -38.53
N LEU A 336 3.72 16.46 -39.79
CA LEU A 336 2.62 16.39 -40.76
C LEU A 336 2.23 14.92 -41.03
N ALA A 337 3.22 14.06 -41.30
CA ALA A 337 2.99 12.63 -41.50
C ALA A 337 2.29 11.96 -40.32
N LEU A 338 2.83 12.17 -39.10
CA LEU A 338 2.24 11.64 -37.86
C LEU A 338 0.82 12.16 -37.66
N LYS A 339 0.58 13.46 -37.87
CA LYS A 339 -0.76 14.03 -37.74
C LYS A 339 -1.74 13.50 -38.79
N SER A 340 -1.30 13.22 -39.98
CA SER A 340 -2.18 12.57 -40.98
C SER A 340 -2.70 11.21 -40.51
N VAL A 341 -1.86 10.45 -39.82
CA VAL A 341 -2.23 9.11 -39.30
C VAL A 341 -3.05 9.20 -38.02
N PHE A 342 -2.75 10.18 -37.16
CA PHE A 342 -3.43 10.37 -35.88
C PHE A 342 -4.59 11.38 -35.94
N ALA A 343 -5.05 11.81 -37.15
CA ALA A 343 -5.98 12.92 -37.35
C ALA A 343 -7.23 12.84 -36.45
N ASP A 344 -7.80 11.66 -36.28
CA ASP A 344 -9.00 11.42 -35.46
C ASP A 344 -8.69 11.38 -33.95
N SER A 345 -7.40 11.31 -33.56
CA SER A 345 -6.99 11.11 -32.17
C SER A 345 -6.60 12.40 -31.45
N PHE A 346 -6.33 13.51 -32.18
CA PHE A 346 -5.79 14.72 -31.55
C PHE A 346 -6.81 15.76 -31.08
N GLY A 347 -8.03 15.73 -31.62
CA GLY A 347 -9.14 16.59 -31.19
C GLY A 347 -8.89 18.12 -31.24
N VAL A 348 -7.74 18.57 -31.80
CA VAL A 348 -7.37 19.98 -31.88
C VAL A 348 -8.03 20.62 -33.11
N GLN A 349 -8.78 21.70 -32.85
CA GLN A 349 -9.59 22.35 -33.93
C GLN A 349 -8.76 23.18 -34.88
N THR A 350 -7.61 23.73 -34.47
CA THR A 350 -6.78 24.60 -35.31
C THR A 350 -5.31 24.17 -35.26
N VAL A 351 -4.70 24.04 -36.44
CA VAL A 351 -3.27 23.71 -36.62
C VAL A 351 -2.59 24.77 -37.44
N ILE A 352 -1.46 25.26 -36.96
CA ILE A 352 -0.64 26.25 -37.65
C ILE A 352 0.68 25.59 -38.04
N TYR A 353 1.04 25.64 -39.34
CA TYR A 353 2.34 25.18 -39.85
C TYR A 353 3.17 26.39 -40.27
N ASP A 354 4.36 26.50 -39.69
CA ASP A 354 5.33 27.54 -40.04
C ASP A 354 6.58 26.90 -40.66
N GLU A 355 7.08 27.46 -41.75
CA GLU A 355 8.31 27.00 -42.43
C GLU A 355 8.32 25.53 -42.86
N ILE A 356 7.16 24.88 -43.07
CA ILE A 356 7.07 23.48 -43.48
C ILE A 356 7.73 23.18 -44.82
N ASP A 357 7.88 24.22 -45.69
CA ASP A 357 8.51 24.19 -46.99
C ASP A 357 10.00 24.55 -46.98
N ALA A 358 10.61 24.70 -45.78
CA ALA A 358 12.03 25.00 -45.67
C ALA A 358 12.90 23.86 -46.25
N GLY A 359 13.77 24.17 -47.19
CA GLY A 359 14.73 23.24 -47.79
C GLY A 359 14.14 22.13 -48.66
N VAL A 360 12.90 22.29 -49.17
CA VAL A 360 12.28 21.29 -50.06
C VAL A 360 12.20 21.75 -51.52
N SER A 361 12.19 20.77 -52.43
CA SER A 361 11.96 21.03 -53.86
C SER A 361 10.48 21.38 -54.16
N GLY A 362 10.20 22.03 -55.30
CA GLY A 362 8.84 22.34 -55.71
C GLY A 362 7.91 21.11 -55.78
N LYS A 363 8.42 19.95 -56.19
CA LYS A 363 7.66 18.71 -56.21
C LYS A 363 7.26 18.26 -54.78
N THR A 364 8.19 18.31 -53.84
CA THR A 364 7.93 17.99 -52.44
C THR A 364 6.97 19.00 -51.79
N ALA A 365 7.16 20.31 -52.07
CA ALA A 365 6.26 21.34 -51.61
C ALA A 365 4.81 21.13 -52.11
N ARG A 366 4.62 20.64 -53.34
CA ARG A 366 3.29 20.28 -53.90
C ARG A 366 2.66 19.14 -53.07
N LYS A 367 3.41 18.09 -52.77
CA LYS A 367 2.96 16.96 -51.92
C LYS A 367 2.56 17.40 -50.50
N ILE A 368 3.38 18.29 -49.89
CA ILE A 368 3.07 18.91 -48.61
C ILE A 368 1.74 19.67 -48.69
N GLY A 369 1.57 20.50 -49.72
CA GLY A 369 0.35 21.27 -49.91
C GLY A 369 -0.91 20.38 -50.05
N ILE A 370 -0.81 19.26 -50.79
CA ILE A 370 -1.90 18.29 -50.94
C ILE A 370 -2.25 17.69 -49.56
N LYS A 371 -1.26 17.34 -48.75
CA LYS A 371 -1.51 16.81 -47.39
C LYS A 371 -2.15 17.84 -46.48
N LEU A 372 -1.68 19.09 -46.49
CA LEU A 372 -2.30 20.19 -45.76
C LEU A 372 -3.77 20.39 -46.16
N LYS A 373 -4.06 20.38 -47.48
CA LYS A 373 -5.41 20.49 -48.02
C LYS A 373 -6.32 19.34 -47.54
N THR A 374 -5.82 18.12 -47.58
CA THR A 374 -6.56 16.95 -47.14
C THR A 374 -6.84 17.00 -45.60
N SER A 375 -5.85 17.38 -44.81
CA SER A 375 -5.99 17.55 -43.36
C SER A 375 -6.96 18.68 -42.97
N ALA A 376 -7.09 19.70 -43.84
CA ALA A 376 -7.99 20.83 -43.62
C ALA A 376 -9.49 20.47 -43.73
N ARG A 377 -9.86 19.28 -44.21
CA ARG A 377 -11.28 18.85 -44.28
C ARG A 377 -11.92 18.67 -42.88
N GLY A 378 -11.14 18.31 -41.87
CA GLY A 378 -11.64 18.12 -40.49
C GLY A 378 -11.09 19.11 -39.47
N THR A 379 -10.07 19.90 -39.85
CA THR A 379 -9.34 20.77 -38.91
C THR A 379 -8.96 22.08 -39.61
N GLN A 380 -9.18 23.23 -38.97
CA GLN A 380 -8.66 24.48 -39.50
C GLN A 380 -7.14 24.45 -39.62
N THR A 381 -6.63 24.50 -40.83
CA THR A 381 -5.19 24.45 -41.11
C THR A 381 -4.71 25.81 -41.61
N ILE A 382 -3.78 26.42 -40.91
CA ILE A 382 -3.11 27.66 -41.27
C ILE A 382 -1.67 27.34 -41.64
N CYS A 383 -1.20 27.77 -42.82
CA CYS A 383 0.18 27.53 -43.24
C CYS A 383 0.85 28.86 -43.60
N VAL A 384 1.98 29.15 -42.98
CA VAL A 384 2.88 30.23 -43.37
C VAL A 384 3.88 29.65 -44.37
N THR A 385 3.87 30.15 -45.61
CA THR A 385 4.67 29.58 -46.68
C THR A 385 5.14 30.65 -47.67
N HIS A 386 6.29 30.43 -48.27
CA HIS A 386 6.82 31.18 -49.42
C HIS A 386 6.78 30.35 -50.71
N SER A 387 6.16 29.18 -50.67
CA SER A 387 6.03 28.27 -51.82
C SER A 387 4.73 28.47 -52.57
N ALA A 388 4.81 28.79 -53.86
CA ALA A 388 3.68 28.88 -54.77
C ALA A 388 2.88 27.57 -54.84
N GLN A 389 3.57 26.41 -54.75
CA GLN A 389 2.99 25.08 -54.79
C GLN A 389 2.09 24.79 -53.58
N ILE A 390 2.41 25.35 -52.42
CA ILE A 390 1.59 25.22 -51.22
C ILE A 390 0.47 26.27 -51.25
N ALA A 391 0.81 27.55 -51.46
CA ALA A 391 -0.13 28.66 -51.44
C ALA A 391 -1.26 28.52 -52.48
N SER A 392 -0.99 27.91 -53.63
CA SER A 392 -2.00 27.66 -54.67
C SER A 392 -3.10 26.68 -54.24
N LEU A 393 -2.82 25.79 -53.26
CA LEU A 393 -3.76 24.79 -52.76
C LEU A 393 -4.67 25.29 -51.64
N ALA A 394 -4.41 26.47 -51.09
CA ALA A 394 -5.19 27.04 -49.99
C ALA A 394 -6.64 27.38 -50.42
N ASP A 395 -7.62 27.22 -49.54
CA ASP A 395 -9.00 27.67 -49.75
C ASP A 395 -9.09 29.19 -49.66
N ARG A 396 -8.34 29.77 -48.73
CA ARG A 396 -8.24 31.21 -48.51
C ARG A 396 -6.77 31.61 -48.43
N GLN A 397 -6.41 32.72 -49.00
CA GLN A 397 -5.04 33.22 -49.01
C GLN A 397 -4.97 34.61 -48.38
N LEU A 398 -4.10 34.76 -47.38
CA LEU A 398 -3.78 36.03 -46.74
C LEU A 398 -2.40 36.48 -47.24
N LEU A 399 -2.34 37.71 -47.79
CA LEU A 399 -1.08 38.36 -48.17
C LEU A 399 -0.59 39.20 -46.98
N ILE A 400 0.64 38.94 -46.53
CA ILE A 400 1.30 39.70 -45.48
C ILE A 400 2.36 40.60 -46.13
N GLU A 401 2.20 41.90 -45.98
CA GLU A 401 3.11 42.90 -46.56
C GLU A 401 3.60 43.88 -45.50
N LYS A 402 4.85 44.32 -45.69
CA LYS A 402 5.38 45.47 -44.92
C LYS A 402 5.20 46.72 -45.75
N ARG A 403 4.46 47.69 -45.24
CA ARG A 403 4.25 49.02 -45.86
C ARG A 403 4.79 50.12 -44.97
N VAL A 404 5.36 51.14 -45.59
CA VAL A 404 5.78 52.35 -44.89
C VAL A 404 4.61 53.33 -44.88
N ILE A 405 4.03 53.59 -43.71
CA ILE A 405 2.92 54.55 -43.53
C ILE A 405 3.45 55.59 -42.53
N ASP A 406 3.41 56.87 -42.95
CA ASP A 406 3.85 58.03 -42.14
C ASP A 406 5.27 57.85 -41.57
N GLY A 407 6.18 57.26 -42.34
CA GLY A 407 7.59 57.05 -41.97
C GLY A 407 7.81 55.86 -40.99
N ARG A 408 6.77 55.09 -40.70
CA ARG A 408 6.84 53.85 -39.89
C ARG A 408 6.56 52.62 -40.71
N THR A 409 7.31 51.57 -40.50
CA THR A 409 7.03 50.27 -41.14
C THR A 409 5.94 49.56 -40.38
N GLU A 410 4.81 49.32 -41.03
CA GLU A 410 3.69 48.55 -40.51
C GLU A 410 3.52 47.24 -41.29
N THR A 411 3.14 46.19 -40.60
CA THR A 411 2.79 44.91 -41.23
C THR A 411 1.29 44.86 -41.43
N GLN A 412 0.84 44.74 -42.67
CA GLN A 412 -0.57 44.60 -43.02
C GLN A 412 -0.85 43.21 -43.56
N GLY A 413 -2.00 42.61 -43.13
CA GLY A 413 -2.53 41.38 -43.66
C GLY A 413 -3.85 41.63 -44.38
N SER A 414 -3.95 41.16 -45.62
CA SER A 414 -5.19 41.28 -46.41
C SER A 414 -5.54 39.97 -47.09
N GLU A 415 -6.82 39.64 -47.15
CA GLU A 415 -7.28 38.49 -47.94
C GLU A 415 -7.25 38.85 -49.44
N ILE A 416 -6.62 37.99 -50.24
CA ILE A 416 -6.53 38.15 -51.66
C ILE A 416 -7.31 37.06 -52.39
N THR A 417 -8.02 37.45 -53.45
CA THR A 417 -8.87 36.56 -54.28
C THR A 417 -8.72 36.86 -55.72
N GLY A 418 -9.24 36.02 -56.64
CA GLY A 418 -9.29 36.26 -58.06
C GLY A 418 -7.92 36.57 -58.66
N ASP A 419 -7.85 37.68 -59.43
CA ASP A 419 -6.60 38.06 -60.13
C ASP A 419 -5.48 38.51 -59.18
N ASP A 420 -5.80 39.04 -58.04
CA ASP A 420 -4.79 39.40 -57.04
C ASP A 420 -4.09 38.14 -56.45
N ARG A 421 -4.83 37.05 -56.24
CA ARG A 421 -4.28 35.75 -55.85
C ARG A 421 -3.38 35.19 -57.00
N VAL A 422 -3.82 35.23 -58.24
CA VAL A 422 -3.02 34.83 -59.40
C VAL A 422 -1.72 35.62 -59.48
N ARG A 423 -1.80 36.92 -59.28
CA ARG A 423 -0.64 37.83 -59.32
C ARG A 423 0.35 37.51 -58.22
N GLU A 424 -0.10 37.24 -57.00
CA GLU A 424 0.77 36.87 -55.90
C GLU A 424 1.42 35.50 -56.05
N ILE A 425 0.68 34.48 -56.48
CA ILE A 425 1.26 33.16 -56.80
C ILE A 425 2.30 33.29 -57.93
N ALA A 426 2.01 34.10 -58.99
CA ALA A 426 2.97 34.37 -60.07
C ALA A 426 4.23 35.13 -59.57
N ARG A 427 4.05 36.07 -58.61
CA ARG A 427 5.17 36.78 -57.98
C ARG A 427 6.07 35.80 -57.17
N ILE A 428 5.48 34.85 -56.42
CA ILE A 428 6.23 33.82 -55.69
C ILE A 428 6.98 32.91 -56.69
N LEU A 429 6.41 32.58 -57.86
CA LEU A 429 7.05 31.74 -58.86
C LEU A 429 8.25 32.42 -59.55
N GLY A 430 8.14 33.68 -59.86
CA GLY A 430 9.10 34.34 -60.72
C GLY A 430 9.82 35.57 -60.18
N GLY A 431 9.55 35.93 -58.89
CA GLY A 431 10.14 37.11 -58.29
C GLY A 431 9.46 38.42 -58.65
N VAL A 432 10.21 39.53 -58.80
CA VAL A 432 9.69 40.90 -58.92
C VAL A 432 9.02 41.18 -60.26
N THR A 433 9.47 40.52 -61.32
CA THR A 433 8.92 40.75 -62.68
C THR A 433 8.04 39.57 -63.06
N VAL A 434 6.72 39.79 -63.12
CA VAL A 434 5.72 38.77 -63.45
C VAL A 434 5.43 38.75 -64.91
N SER A 435 5.79 37.69 -65.66
CA SER A 435 5.47 37.46 -67.05
C SER A 435 4.07 36.88 -67.22
N GLU A 436 3.50 36.96 -68.44
CA GLU A 436 2.21 36.33 -68.69
C GLU A 436 2.25 34.80 -68.63
N THR A 437 3.38 34.21 -68.97
CA THR A 437 3.62 32.74 -68.70
C THR A 437 3.50 32.38 -67.30
N MET A 438 4.07 33.18 -66.39
CA MET A 438 3.99 32.95 -64.94
C MET A 438 2.56 33.10 -64.42
N ARG A 439 1.78 34.03 -64.94
CA ARG A 439 0.37 34.17 -64.62
C ARG A 439 -0.44 32.94 -65.08
N SER A 440 -0.14 32.43 -66.27
CA SER A 440 -0.77 31.21 -66.77
C SER A 440 -0.46 30.01 -65.87
N SER A 441 0.82 29.82 -65.55
CA SER A 441 1.23 28.75 -64.62
C SER A 441 0.61 28.92 -63.22
N ALA A 442 0.47 30.15 -62.70
CA ALA A 442 -0.19 30.42 -61.46
C ALA A 442 -1.70 30.06 -61.50
N ARG A 443 -2.40 30.38 -62.57
CA ARG A 443 -3.79 29.96 -62.77
C ARG A 443 -3.93 28.44 -62.81
N GLU A 444 -3.08 27.77 -63.59
CA GLU A 444 -3.05 26.30 -63.64
C GLU A 444 -2.86 25.66 -62.26
N LEU A 445 -1.89 26.11 -61.48
CA LEU A 445 -1.64 25.62 -60.14
C LEU A 445 -2.85 25.81 -59.18
N ILE A 446 -3.54 26.98 -59.27
CA ILE A 446 -4.73 27.27 -58.48
C ILE A 446 -5.90 26.37 -58.89
N ASP A 447 -6.11 26.18 -60.20
CA ASP A 447 -7.21 25.36 -60.73
C ASP A 447 -7.00 23.86 -60.41
N GLU A 448 -5.78 23.34 -60.55
CA GLU A 448 -5.44 22.00 -60.08
C GLU A 448 -5.70 21.83 -58.60
N GLY A 449 -5.43 22.88 -57.79
CA GLY A 449 -5.67 22.87 -56.34
C GLY A 449 -7.14 22.71 -55.94
N LYS A 450 -8.09 23.01 -56.84
CA LYS A 450 -9.53 22.82 -56.58
C LYS A 450 -9.97 21.36 -56.63
N ASN A 451 -9.12 20.46 -57.21
CA ASN A 451 -9.43 19.04 -57.37
C ASN A 451 -9.11 18.21 -56.12
N TYR A 452 -8.50 18.79 -55.14
CA TYR A 452 -8.17 18.16 -53.84
C TYR A 452 -9.07 18.68 -52.73
#